data_e9ca65c74a46cd0ff570881acce37b92
#
_entry.id   e9ca65c74a46cd0ff570881acce37b92
#
_cell.length_a   1.000
_cell.length_b   1.000
_cell.length_c   1.000
_cell.angle_alpha   90.00
_cell.angle_beta   90.00
_cell.angle_gamma   90.00
#
_symmetry.space_group_name_H-M   'P 1'
#
loop_
_entity.id
_entity.type
_entity.pdbx_description
1 polymer ?
#
loop_
_entity_poly.entity_id
_entity_poly.type
_entity_poly.pdbx_seq_one_letter_code
_entity_poly.pdbx_strand_id
1 'polypeptide(L)'
;KAAKEAHPEALVLTHPECTEDVIELSDFVGSTSEIIDYATKSDADRFIICTEMGVFFELQQKNPEKKFYSVGHRQFCPNMKKVTLERVEEALEKMQPYVEVPQDVLEAAAKPLKRMLELAAK
;
A
#
# COMPACT_ATOMS: atom_id res chain seq x y z
N LYS A 1 -15.40 -11.53 -1.67
CA LYS A 1 -16.81 -11.93 -1.46
C LYS A 1 -17.04 -12.27 0.01
N ALA A 2 -16.40 -13.29 0.60
CA ALA A 2 -16.63 -13.71 2.00
C ALA A 2 -16.55 -12.56 3.03
N ALA A 3 -15.57 -11.65 2.89
CA ALA A 3 -15.46 -10.49 3.77
C ALA A 3 -16.66 -9.53 3.64
N LYS A 4 -17.17 -9.32 2.42
CA LYS A 4 -18.36 -8.48 2.17
C LYS A 4 -19.65 -9.15 2.67
N GLU A 5 -19.73 -10.46 2.61
CA GLU A 5 -20.84 -11.22 3.19
C GLU A 5 -20.86 -11.13 4.73
N ALA A 6 -19.67 -11.15 5.36
CA ALA A 6 -19.53 -10.99 6.81
C ALA A 6 -19.75 -9.54 7.28
N HIS A 7 -19.48 -8.56 6.42
CA HIS A 7 -19.58 -7.12 6.73
C HIS A 7 -20.25 -6.38 5.57
N PRO A 8 -21.56 -6.60 5.33
CA PRO A 8 -22.26 -6.06 4.16
C PRO A 8 -22.33 -4.53 4.14
N GLU A 9 -22.26 -3.89 5.29
CA GLU A 9 -22.26 -2.44 5.47
C GLU A 9 -20.90 -1.78 5.21
N ALA A 10 -19.79 -2.55 5.21
CA ALA A 10 -18.45 -2.00 5.09
C ALA A 10 -18.11 -1.65 3.64
N LEU A 11 -17.51 -0.48 3.41
CA LEU A 11 -16.98 -0.09 2.10
C LEU A 11 -15.69 -0.85 1.79
N VAL A 12 -15.54 -1.28 0.53
CA VAL A 12 -14.36 -2.01 0.05
C VAL A 12 -13.36 -1.04 -0.56
N LEU A 13 -12.19 -0.90 0.05
CA LEU A 13 -11.11 -0.04 -0.43
C LEU A 13 -9.96 -0.90 -0.94
N THR A 14 -9.56 -0.71 -2.19
CA THR A 14 -8.68 -1.64 -2.92
C THR A 14 -7.50 -0.91 -3.57
N HIS A 15 -6.32 -1.54 -3.49
CA HIS A 15 -5.15 -1.08 -4.23
C HIS A 15 -5.26 -1.49 -5.71
N PRO A 16 -4.86 -0.64 -6.68
CA PRO A 16 -5.01 -0.93 -8.11
C PRO A 16 -4.20 -2.13 -8.61
N GLU A 17 -3.24 -2.65 -7.82
CA GLU A 17 -2.51 -3.89 -8.13
C GLU A 17 -3.28 -5.17 -7.77
N CYS A 18 -4.46 -5.06 -7.19
CA CYS A 18 -5.33 -6.21 -6.99
C CYS A 18 -5.87 -6.75 -8.33
N THR A 19 -6.33 -8.01 -8.31
CA THR A 19 -6.93 -8.63 -9.50
C THR A 19 -8.24 -7.94 -9.88
N GLU A 20 -8.59 -7.99 -11.17
CA GLU A 20 -9.75 -7.29 -11.74
C GLU A 20 -11.06 -7.65 -11.03
N ASP A 21 -11.25 -8.92 -10.67
CA ASP A 21 -12.41 -9.41 -9.92
C ASP A 21 -12.53 -8.83 -8.49
N VAL A 22 -11.45 -8.36 -7.90
CA VAL A 22 -11.45 -7.63 -6.61
C VAL A 22 -11.76 -6.15 -6.86
N ILE A 23 -11.17 -5.56 -7.90
CA ILE A 23 -11.39 -4.17 -8.29
C ILE A 23 -12.87 -3.92 -8.62
N GLU A 24 -13.52 -4.84 -9.36
CA GLU A 24 -14.94 -4.76 -9.70
C GLU A 24 -15.89 -4.77 -8.50
N LEU A 25 -15.43 -5.33 -7.36
CA LEU A 25 -16.21 -5.38 -6.12
C LEU A 25 -15.91 -4.21 -5.17
N SER A 26 -15.08 -3.26 -5.59
CA SER A 26 -14.57 -2.19 -4.75
C SER A 26 -15.43 -0.93 -4.84
N ASP A 27 -15.64 -0.30 -3.70
CA ASP A 27 -16.29 1.01 -3.61
C ASP A 27 -15.30 2.16 -3.88
N PHE A 28 -14.00 1.91 -3.65
CA PHE A 28 -12.91 2.84 -3.95
C PHE A 28 -11.64 2.09 -4.35
N VAL A 29 -10.94 2.60 -5.38
CA VAL A 29 -9.65 2.08 -5.83
C VAL A 29 -8.63 3.21 -5.82
N GLY A 30 -7.51 3.01 -5.12
CA GLY A 30 -6.47 4.02 -5.00
C GLY A 30 -5.19 3.48 -4.37
N SER A 31 -4.14 4.29 -4.41
CA SER A 31 -2.88 4.03 -3.71
C SER A 31 -3.09 3.89 -2.20
N THR A 32 -2.10 3.37 -1.50
CA THR A 32 -2.16 3.24 -0.03
C THR A 32 -2.48 4.57 0.65
N SER A 33 -1.87 5.67 0.22
CA SER A 33 -2.13 7.01 0.77
C SER A 33 -3.56 7.47 0.49
N GLU A 34 -4.07 7.23 -0.71
CA GLU A 34 -5.45 7.58 -1.09
C GLU A 34 -6.48 6.74 -0.33
N ILE A 35 -6.20 5.46 -0.07
CA ILE A 35 -7.05 4.60 0.78
C ILE A 35 -7.14 5.17 2.20
N ILE A 36 -6.01 5.57 2.78
CA ILE A 36 -5.97 6.17 4.12
C ILE A 36 -6.74 7.48 4.14
N ASP A 37 -6.53 8.33 3.15
CA ASP A 37 -7.22 9.62 3.01
C ASP A 37 -8.73 9.46 2.83
N TYR A 38 -9.14 8.52 1.96
CA TYR A 38 -10.55 8.21 1.74
C TYR A 38 -11.21 7.73 3.03
N ALA A 39 -10.60 6.75 3.71
CA ALA A 39 -11.13 6.24 4.97
C ALA A 39 -11.23 7.34 6.04
N THR A 40 -10.30 8.29 6.06
CA THR A 40 -10.29 9.40 7.03
C THR A 40 -11.37 10.42 6.74
N LYS A 41 -11.61 10.76 5.47
CA LYS A 41 -12.58 11.77 5.05
C LYS A 41 -14.01 11.27 4.92
N SER A 42 -14.19 9.95 4.79
CA SER A 42 -15.50 9.31 4.62
C SER A 42 -16.33 9.39 5.88
N ASP A 43 -17.64 9.56 5.74
CA ASP A 43 -18.61 9.46 6.83
C ASP A 43 -18.87 8.00 7.26
N ALA A 44 -18.46 7.01 6.46
CA ALA A 44 -18.55 5.60 6.82
C ALA A 44 -17.59 5.26 7.97
N ASP A 45 -18.01 4.32 8.81
CA ASP A 45 -17.28 3.86 9.99
C ASP A 45 -16.65 2.47 9.83
N ARG A 46 -16.92 1.77 8.70
CA ARG A 46 -16.51 0.39 8.46
C ARG A 46 -15.96 0.19 7.07
N PHE A 47 -14.78 -0.43 6.99
CA PHE A 47 -14.05 -0.61 5.74
C PHE A 47 -13.43 -2.00 5.64
N ILE A 48 -13.55 -2.62 4.47
CA ILE A 48 -12.79 -3.81 4.07
C ILE A 48 -11.58 -3.34 3.28
N ILE A 49 -10.39 -3.66 3.74
CA ILE A 49 -9.14 -3.17 3.17
C ILE A 49 -8.50 -4.26 2.32
N CYS A 50 -8.33 -4.00 1.02
CA CYS A 50 -7.75 -4.91 0.04
C CYS A 50 -6.36 -4.41 -0.39
N THR A 51 -5.42 -4.35 0.54
CA THR A 51 -3.99 -4.06 0.33
C THR A 51 -3.14 -4.77 1.39
N GLU A 52 -1.83 -4.52 1.40
CA GLU A 52 -0.91 -5.13 2.38
C GLU A 52 -1.27 -4.71 3.81
N MET A 53 -1.22 -5.68 4.73
CA MET A 53 -1.75 -5.50 6.08
C MET A 53 -1.00 -4.46 6.94
N GLY A 54 0.18 -4.03 6.56
CA GLY A 54 0.92 -2.97 7.27
C GLY A 54 0.17 -1.63 7.33
N VAL A 55 -0.74 -1.38 6.38
CA VAL A 55 -1.55 -0.16 6.34
C VAL A 55 -2.54 -0.05 7.51
N PHE A 56 -2.93 -1.19 8.11
CA PHE A 56 -3.92 -1.20 9.20
C PHE A 56 -3.47 -0.39 10.41
N PHE A 57 -2.18 -0.39 10.70
CA PHE A 57 -1.63 0.39 11.80
C PHE A 57 -1.91 1.90 11.62
N GLU A 58 -1.62 2.43 10.44
CA GLU A 58 -1.83 3.86 10.15
C GLU A 58 -3.32 4.21 10.06
N LEU A 59 -4.13 3.33 9.44
CA LEU A 59 -5.58 3.49 9.38
C LEU A 59 -6.19 3.58 10.79
N GLN A 60 -5.79 2.67 11.68
CA GLN A 60 -6.30 2.64 13.06
C GLN A 60 -5.80 3.83 13.88
N GLN A 61 -4.54 4.26 13.69
CA GLN A 61 -4.00 5.44 14.37
C GLN A 61 -4.74 6.72 13.99
N LYS A 62 -5.01 6.92 12.70
CA LYS A 62 -5.69 8.11 12.21
C LYS A 62 -7.20 8.10 12.47
N ASN A 63 -7.78 6.92 12.63
CA ASN A 63 -9.22 6.73 12.73
C ASN A 63 -9.57 5.73 13.85
N PRO A 64 -9.35 6.05 15.12
CA PRO A 64 -9.50 5.11 16.23
C PRO A 64 -10.94 4.61 16.41
N GLU A 65 -11.96 5.39 16.00
CA GLU A 65 -13.37 5.05 16.10
C GLU A 65 -13.89 4.19 14.95
N LYS A 66 -13.10 4.06 13.85
CA LYS A 66 -13.51 3.30 12.67
C LYS A 66 -13.03 1.85 12.72
N LYS A 67 -13.74 0.98 12.01
CA LYS A 67 -13.44 -0.45 11.96
C LYS A 67 -12.88 -0.84 10.60
N PHE A 68 -11.75 -1.53 10.63
CA PHE A 68 -11.06 -1.99 9.43
C PHE A 68 -10.98 -3.52 9.43
N TYR A 69 -11.46 -4.14 8.35
CA TYR A 69 -11.52 -5.58 8.18
C TYR A 69 -10.55 -6.04 7.09
N SER A 70 -9.84 -7.11 7.40
CA SER A 70 -8.95 -7.79 6.46
C SER A 70 -9.73 -8.78 5.58
N VAL A 71 -9.27 -9.00 4.35
CA VAL A 71 -9.81 -10.06 3.48
C VAL A 71 -9.15 -11.43 3.73
N GLY A 72 -8.25 -11.55 4.71
CA GLY A 72 -7.67 -12.80 5.17
C GLY A 72 -6.15 -12.93 4.98
N HIS A 73 -5.64 -14.16 5.05
CA HIS A 73 -4.21 -14.47 5.21
C HIS A 73 -3.28 -14.06 4.05
N ARG A 74 -3.80 -13.70 2.89
CA ARG A 74 -3.00 -13.36 1.70
C ARG A 74 -2.59 -11.88 1.59
N GLN A 75 -2.93 -11.06 2.57
CA GLN A 75 -2.54 -9.63 2.61
C GLN A 75 -1.14 -9.39 3.18
N PHE A 76 -0.32 -10.41 3.23
CA PHE A 76 1.05 -10.37 3.72
C PHE A 76 2.03 -10.44 2.55
N CYS A 77 2.88 -9.44 2.39
CA CYS A 77 3.96 -9.46 1.41
C CYS A 77 5.26 -9.97 2.05
N PRO A 78 5.73 -11.20 1.71
CA PRO A 78 6.95 -11.76 2.31
C PRO A 78 8.20 -10.92 2.00
N ASN A 79 8.21 -10.22 0.86
CA ASN A 79 9.35 -9.39 0.46
C ASN A 79 9.42 -8.10 1.28
N MET A 80 8.30 -7.44 1.53
CA MET A 80 8.26 -6.25 2.40
C MET A 80 8.67 -6.60 3.84
N LYS A 81 8.31 -7.79 4.32
CA LYS A 81 8.64 -8.25 5.69
C LYS A 81 10.08 -8.77 5.85
N LYS A 82 10.89 -8.74 4.78
CA LYS A 82 12.35 -8.95 4.87
C LYS A 82 13.08 -7.73 5.44
N VAL A 83 12.48 -6.56 5.39
CA VAL A 83 13.00 -5.35 6.01
C VAL A 83 12.61 -5.38 7.49
N THR A 84 13.60 -5.56 8.36
CA THR A 84 13.43 -5.53 9.82
C THR A 84 14.16 -4.33 10.40
N LEU A 85 13.86 -3.97 11.66
CA LEU A 85 14.48 -2.84 12.32
C LEU A 85 16.00 -3.04 12.45
N GLU A 86 16.43 -4.26 12.77
CA GLU A 86 17.86 -4.62 12.88
C GLU A 86 18.59 -4.46 11.55
N ARG A 87 17.94 -4.82 10.43
CA ARG A 87 18.51 -4.64 9.09
C ARG A 87 18.60 -3.16 8.69
N VAL A 88 17.66 -2.34 9.13
CA VAL A 88 17.70 -0.89 8.91
C VAL A 88 18.85 -0.29 9.72
N GLU A 89 18.99 -0.65 11.00
CA GLU A 89 20.10 -0.23 11.84
C GLU A 89 21.46 -0.63 11.24
N GLU A 90 21.62 -1.91 10.87
CA GLU A 90 22.84 -2.40 10.23
C GLU A 90 23.17 -1.67 8.93
N ALA A 91 22.16 -1.39 8.09
CA ALA A 91 22.34 -0.66 6.84
C ALA A 91 22.81 0.77 7.08
N LEU A 92 22.31 1.45 8.10
CA LEU A 92 22.70 2.81 8.48
C LEU A 92 24.12 2.85 9.10
N GLU A 93 24.44 1.89 9.98
CA GLU A 93 25.74 1.84 10.62
C GLU A 93 26.87 1.45 9.66
N LYS A 94 26.63 0.46 8.79
CA LYS A 94 27.64 -0.10 7.89
C LYS A 94 27.58 0.47 6.48
N MET A 95 26.58 1.27 6.15
CA MET A 95 26.29 1.75 4.80
C MET A 95 26.23 0.60 3.76
N GLN A 96 25.56 -0.50 4.15
CA GLN A 96 25.47 -1.74 3.36
C GLN A 96 24.02 -2.25 3.33
N PRO A 97 23.64 -3.09 2.31
CA PRO A 97 24.48 -3.49 1.18
C PRO A 97 24.71 -2.34 0.19
N TYR A 98 25.90 -2.24 -0.35
CA TYR A 98 26.17 -1.32 -1.46
C TYR A 98 25.67 -1.91 -2.76
N VAL A 99 24.88 -1.15 -3.51
CA VAL A 99 24.33 -1.59 -4.79
C VAL A 99 25.02 -0.86 -5.92
N GLU A 100 25.78 -1.59 -6.73
CA GLU A 100 26.41 -1.07 -7.94
C GLU A 100 25.50 -1.35 -9.14
N VAL A 101 25.25 -0.31 -9.92
CA VAL A 101 24.50 -0.41 -11.18
C VAL A 101 25.44 0.03 -12.31
N PRO A 102 25.60 -0.76 -13.39
CA PRO A 102 26.38 -0.34 -14.56
C PRO A 102 25.92 1.03 -15.07
N GLN A 103 26.87 1.89 -15.46
CA GLN A 103 26.60 3.29 -15.80
C GLN A 103 25.61 3.43 -16.97
N ASP A 104 25.72 2.59 -17.98
CA ASP A 104 24.81 2.56 -19.13
C ASP A 104 23.37 2.20 -18.75
N VAL A 105 23.19 1.27 -17.80
CA VAL A 105 21.88 0.88 -17.24
C VAL A 105 21.31 2.04 -16.43
N LEU A 106 22.12 2.70 -15.60
CA LEU A 106 21.72 3.83 -14.78
C LEU A 106 21.26 5.01 -15.65
N GLU A 107 21.99 5.35 -16.70
CA GLU A 107 21.62 6.42 -17.64
C GLU A 107 20.33 6.09 -18.42
N ALA A 108 20.17 4.82 -18.84
CA ALA A 108 18.96 4.38 -19.52
C ALA A 108 17.73 4.44 -18.60
N ALA A 109 17.86 3.95 -17.36
CA ALA A 109 16.80 3.93 -16.37
C ALA A 109 16.42 5.33 -15.85
N ALA A 110 17.36 6.27 -15.82
CA ALA A 110 17.09 7.64 -15.40
C ALA A 110 16.15 8.41 -16.35
N LYS A 111 16.12 8.07 -17.64
CA LYS A 111 15.31 8.77 -18.65
C LYS A 111 13.80 8.72 -18.35
N PRO A 112 13.16 7.54 -18.17
CA PRO A 112 11.75 7.46 -17.86
C PRO A 112 11.42 8.06 -16.49
N LEU A 113 12.30 7.94 -15.47
CA LEU A 113 12.11 8.56 -14.17
C LEU A 113 12.08 10.09 -14.27
N LYS A 114 13.01 10.70 -14.99
CA LYS A 114 13.01 12.16 -15.23
C LYS A 114 11.73 12.59 -15.93
N ARG A 115 11.30 11.84 -16.95
CA ARG A 115 10.07 12.15 -17.68
C ARG A 115 8.84 12.06 -16.80
N MET A 116 8.77 11.06 -15.93
CA MET A 116 7.69 10.93 -14.95
C MET A 116 7.61 12.15 -14.02
N LEU A 117 8.75 12.59 -13.47
CA LEU A 117 8.80 13.76 -12.59
C LEU A 117 8.40 15.06 -13.31
N GLU A 118 8.82 15.24 -14.57
CA GLU A 118 8.41 16.38 -15.40
C GLU A 118 6.89 16.44 -15.64
N LEU A 119 6.26 15.26 -15.77
CA LEU A 119 4.81 15.17 -15.98
C LEU A 119 4.03 15.39 -14.69
N ALA A 120 4.56 14.92 -13.56
CA ALA A 120 3.94 15.08 -12.25
C ALA A 120 4.06 16.51 -11.68
N ALA A 121 5.01 17.31 -12.17
CA ALA A 121 5.22 18.69 -11.74
C ALA A 121 4.28 19.72 -12.44
N LYS A 122 3.38 19.26 -13.32
CA LYS A 122 2.36 20.07 -14.00
C LYS A 122 1.03 20.01 -13.27
#